data_3a2cd16cca02d8c3371ab95685deb6f7
#
_entry.id   3a2cd16cca02d8c3371ab95685deb6f7
#
_cell.length_a   1.000
_cell.length_b   1.000
_cell.length_c   1.000
_cell.angle_alpha   90.00
_cell.angle_beta   90.00
_cell.angle_gamma   90.00
#
_symmetry.space_group_name_H-M   'P 1'
#
loop_
_entity.id
_entity.type
_entity.pdbx_description
1 polymer ?
#
loop_
_entity_poly.entity_id
_entity_poly.type
_entity_poly.pdbx_seq_one_letter_code
_entity_poly.pdbx_strand_id
1 'polypeptide(L)'
;MPISPIWPAATAVNAEGSIEFHGRTAESLLDEFGSPLYLIDTDEVVARARHFVRAAAEAFDTSTTHVSFAGKAFLSKEVVRLVTEAGMFVDTCTMGEMKIALAAGVPGRRLVLHGNNKSDEEIALAIEQGFAKIVIDEPDEPERVAAIARRLGKRARVMLRVTVGVHAGGHEYISTAHEDQKFGVPLLAAGADAAVLDVLNALKDVTPAATNARISATHSPENGAEKTEKSERELHYDVKYPYDLSHEEVSDTDKALAAAMEAIADGPSIAVLKIILANQDVLELVGAHSHIGSNIHDAEAFIHAAKRMMLLRKTLWATDAYILPEIDLGGGYSVAYTDGEDSMDIDVELTRLADAVNSTNRALGMPA
;
A
#
# COMPACT_ATOMS: atom_id res chain seq x y z
N MET A 1 1.83 -17.72 36.00
CA MET A 1 2.10 -18.49 34.78
C MET A 1 1.78 -17.57 33.59
N PRO A 2 2.59 -17.54 32.53
CA PRO A 2 2.23 -16.78 31.35
C PRO A 2 0.90 -17.35 30.81
N ILE A 3 0.01 -16.45 30.48
CA ILE A 3 -1.21 -16.74 29.73
C ILE A 3 -0.79 -16.95 28.27
N SER A 4 -1.65 -17.55 27.46
CA SER A 4 -1.48 -17.75 26.03
C SER A 4 -0.94 -16.49 25.28
N PRO A 5 -0.22 -16.65 24.15
CA PRO A 5 0.35 -15.55 23.36
C PRO A 5 -0.68 -14.54 22.81
N ILE A 6 -1.96 -14.87 22.83
CA ILE A 6 -3.03 -13.95 22.40
C ILE A 6 -3.30 -12.82 23.39
N TRP A 7 -2.83 -12.95 24.64
CA TRP A 7 -2.97 -11.92 25.65
C TRP A 7 -1.80 -10.91 25.58
N PRO A 8 -2.03 -9.65 25.97
CA PRO A 8 -0.94 -8.70 26.11
C PRO A 8 0.19 -9.22 27.01
N ALA A 9 1.42 -8.88 26.70
CA ALA A 9 2.60 -9.38 27.40
C ALA A 9 2.61 -9.08 28.93
N ALA A 10 1.93 -8.02 29.35
CA ALA A 10 1.76 -7.64 30.75
C ALA A 10 0.65 -8.40 31.50
N THR A 11 0.01 -9.38 30.87
CA THR A 11 -1.07 -10.18 31.46
C THR A 11 -0.49 -11.43 32.10
N ALA A 12 -0.89 -11.73 33.34
CA ALA A 12 -0.46 -12.89 34.10
C ALA A 12 -1.60 -13.46 34.94
N VAL A 13 -1.41 -14.69 35.46
CA VAL A 13 -2.25 -15.25 36.54
C VAL A 13 -1.41 -15.27 37.79
N ASN A 14 -1.91 -14.65 38.87
CA ASN A 14 -1.24 -14.59 40.16
C ASN A 14 -1.31 -15.89 40.95
N ALA A 15 -0.77 -15.92 42.15
CA ALA A 15 -0.76 -17.11 43.01
C ALA A 15 -2.17 -17.54 43.48
N GLU A 16 -3.08 -16.58 43.56
CA GLU A 16 -4.47 -16.76 43.98
C GLU A 16 -5.39 -17.19 42.80
N GLY A 17 -4.85 -17.22 41.55
CA GLY A 17 -5.61 -17.63 40.37
C GLY A 17 -6.33 -16.45 39.67
N SER A 18 -6.15 -15.21 40.14
CA SER A 18 -6.73 -14.02 39.48
C SER A 18 -5.88 -13.56 38.30
N ILE A 19 -6.55 -13.05 37.26
CA ILE A 19 -5.90 -12.42 36.14
C ILE A 19 -5.39 -11.06 36.60
N GLU A 20 -4.10 -10.79 36.30
CA GLU A 20 -3.46 -9.51 36.53
C GLU A 20 -3.06 -8.86 35.21
N PHE A 21 -3.22 -7.54 35.16
CA PHE A 21 -2.80 -6.67 34.08
C PHE A 21 -1.91 -5.57 34.63
N HIS A 22 -0.62 -5.54 34.27
CA HIS A 22 0.39 -4.67 34.87
C HIS A 22 0.42 -4.74 36.40
N GLY A 23 0.28 -5.94 36.99
CA GLY A 23 0.31 -6.15 38.45
C GLY A 23 -0.96 -5.70 39.18
N ARG A 24 -2.02 -5.37 38.47
CA ARG A 24 -3.36 -5.07 39.03
C ARG A 24 -4.31 -6.19 38.67
N THR A 25 -5.05 -6.69 39.66
CA THR A 25 -6.02 -7.75 39.42
C THR A 25 -7.23 -7.22 38.61
N ALA A 26 -7.87 -8.13 37.85
CA ALA A 26 -9.08 -7.81 37.10
C ALA A 26 -10.17 -7.24 38.01
N GLU A 27 -10.35 -7.83 39.20
CA GLU A 27 -11.31 -7.38 40.20
C GLU A 27 -11.01 -5.94 40.66
N SER A 28 -9.74 -5.60 40.95
CA SER A 28 -9.37 -4.25 41.38
C SER A 28 -9.62 -3.19 40.29
N LEU A 29 -9.48 -3.58 39.02
CA LEU A 29 -9.76 -2.71 37.87
C LEU A 29 -11.28 -2.52 37.71
N LEU A 30 -12.08 -3.58 37.88
CA LEU A 30 -13.53 -3.48 37.81
C LEU A 30 -14.10 -2.67 38.97
N ASP A 31 -13.53 -2.80 40.19
CA ASP A 31 -13.92 -1.98 41.36
C ASP A 31 -13.66 -0.49 41.14
N GLU A 32 -12.57 -0.15 40.49
CA GLU A 32 -12.21 1.26 40.21
C GLU A 32 -12.97 1.85 39.01
N PHE A 33 -13.09 1.11 37.91
CA PHE A 33 -13.58 1.63 36.64
C PHE A 33 -15.00 1.16 36.26
N GLY A 34 -15.52 0.16 36.95
CA GLY A 34 -16.84 -0.42 36.67
C GLY A 34 -16.82 -1.50 35.58
N SER A 35 -18.01 -2.05 35.32
CA SER A 35 -18.25 -3.09 34.30
C SER A 35 -19.38 -2.63 33.34
N PRO A 36 -19.31 -2.92 32.04
CA PRO A 36 -18.23 -3.63 31.34
C PRO A 36 -16.97 -2.74 31.15
N LEU A 37 -15.78 -3.35 31.12
CA LEU A 37 -14.50 -2.65 31.00
C LEU A 37 -13.68 -3.23 29.84
N TYR A 38 -13.24 -2.35 28.92
CA TYR A 38 -12.22 -2.66 27.93
C TYR A 38 -10.89 -2.08 28.38
N LEU A 39 -9.85 -2.91 28.38
CA LEU A 39 -8.47 -2.51 28.69
C LEU A 39 -7.63 -2.51 27.42
N ILE A 40 -6.82 -1.48 27.24
CA ILE A 40 -5.84 -1.40 26.15
C ILE A 40 -4.46 -1.25 26.78
N ASP A 41 -3.58 -2.20 26.48
CA ASP A 41 -2.17 -2.12 26.83
C ASP A 41 -1.45 -1.13 25.92
N THR A 42 -1.20 0.07 26.41
CA THR A 42 -0.55 1.10 25.64
C THR A 42 0.92 0.83 25.39
N ASP A 43 1.60 0.12 26.29
CA ASP A 43 3.00 -0.28 26.12
C ASP A 43 3.13 -1.31 24.99
N GLU A 44 2.21 -2.27 24.93
CA GLU A 44 2.11 -3.25 23.85
C GLU A 44 1.81 -2.57 22.50
N VAL A 45 0.86 -1.63 22.46
CA VAL A 45 0.53 -0.84 21.25
C VAL A 45 1.78 -0.12 20.73
N VAL A 46 2.52 0.56 21.58
CA VAL A 46 3.75 1.28 21.20
C VAL A 46 4.85 0.31 20.77
N ALA A 47 5.01 -0.81 21.47
CA ALA A 47 6.02 -1.82 21.14
C ALA A 47 5.77 -2.41 19.77
N ARG A 48 4.52 -2.82 19.46
CA ARG A 48 4.12 -3.35 18.15
C ARG A 48 4.26 -2.31 17.04
N ALA A 49 3.81 -1.07 17.28
CA ALA A 49 3.96 0.01 16.31
C ALA A 49 5.43 0.25 15.92
N ARG A 50 6.32 0.32 16.90
CA ARG A 50 7.77 0.47 16.68
C ARG A 50 8.37 -0.74 15.97
N HIS A 51 7.89 -1.94 16.31
CA HIS A 51 8.32 -3.17 15.65
C HIS A 51 8.00 -3.13 14.15
N PHE A 52 6.75 -2.86 13.77
CA PHE A 52 6.36 -2.74 12.35
C PHE A 52 7.19 -1.69 11.60
N VAL A 53 7.37 -0.50 12.19
CA VAL A 53 8.17 0.58 11.57
C VAL A 53 9.61 0.13 11.34
N ARG A 54 10.23 -0.52 12.33
CA ARG A 54 11.59 -1.02 12.23
C ARG A 54 11.70 -2.15 11.21
N ALA A 55 10.84 -3.18 11.29
CA ALA A 55 10.85 -4.32 10.40
C ALA A 55 10.67 -3.91 8.94
N ALA A 56 9.77 -2.95 8.65
CA ALA A 56 9.60 -2.42 7.30
C ALA A 56 10.87 -1.69 6.81
N ALA A 57 11.49 -0.87 7.65
CA ALA A 57 12.70 -0.14 7.28
C ALA A 57 13.91 -1.08 7.06
N GLU A 58 14.01 -2.16 7.84
CA GLU A 58 15.07 -3.16 7.69
C GLU A 58 14.86 -4.03 6.45
N ALA A 59 13.62 -4.45 6.15
CA ALA A 59 13.30 -5.27 4.99
C ALA A 59 13.46 -4.51 3.67
N PHE A 60 13.03 -3.25 3.60
CA PHE A 60 13.09 -2.38 2.42
C PHE A 60 14.21 -1.32 2.57
N ASP A 61 15.42 -1.77 2.87
CA ASP A 61 16.59 -0.92 3.22
C ASP A 61 17.01 0.05 2.09
N THR A 62 16.64 -0.24 0.84
CA THR A 62 16.92 0.61 -0.33
C THR A 62 15.81 1.61 -0.64
N SER A 63 14.73 1.63 0.14
CA SER A 63 13.53 2.44 -0.10
C SER A 63 13.12 3.20 1.15
N THR A 64 12.43 4.34 0.97
CA THR A 64 11.74 4.99 2.08
C THR A 64 10.44 4.23 2.37
N THR A 65 10.26 3.79 3.60
CA THR A 65 9.07 3.05 4.03
C THR A 65 8.16 3.91 4.91
N HIS A 66 6.86 3.74 4.72
CA HIS A 66 5.83 4.30 5.59
C HIS A 66 4.92 3.18 6.06
N VAL A 67 4.75 3.05 7.36
CA VAL A 67 3.80 2.12 7.96
C VAL A 67 2.61 2.90 8.48
N SER A 68 1.41 2.52 8.07
CA SER A 68 0.16 3.14 8.49
C SER A 68 -0.58 2.29 9.52
N PHE A 69 -1.11 2.93 10.54
CA PHE A 69 -2.08 2.32 11.46
C PHE A 69 -3.49 2.45 10.88
N ALA A 70 -4.14 1.32 10.64
CA ALA A 70 -5.50 1.29 10.13
C ALA A 70 -6.50 1.74 11.20
N GLY A 71 -6.99 2.97 11.12
CA GLY A 71 -7.89 3.57 12.12
C GLY A 71 -9.17 2.78 12.39
N LYS A 72 -9.65 2.02 11.41
CA LYS A 72 -10.81 1.12 11.56
C LYS A 72 -10.65 0.06 12.67
N ALA A 73 -9.43 -0.26 13.08
CA ALA A 73 -9.18 -1.24 14.13
C ALA A 73 -9.62 -0.72 15.50
N PHE A 74 -9.18 0.46 15.87
CA PHE A 74 -9.63 1.23 17.04
C PHE A 74 -8.99 2.62 17.00
N LEU A 75 -9.80 3.67 17.10
CA LEU A 75 -9.29 5.03 17.07
C LEU A 75 -9.77 5.84 18.26
N SER A 76 -8.82 6.30 19.08
CA SER A 76 -9.00 7.33 20.09
C SER A 76 -7.88 8.36 19.95
N LYS A 77 -8.05 9.56 20.52
CA LYS A 77 -6.99 10.57 20.49
C LYS A 77 -5.68 10.05 21.08
N GLU A 78 -5.74 9.24 22.14
CA GLU A 78 -4.56 8.69 22.79
C GLU A 78 -3.87 7.62 21.92
N VAL A 79 -4.61 6.66 21.37
CA VAL A 79 -4.04 5.65 20.48
C VAL A 79 -3.41 6.28 19.25
N VAL A 80 -4.08 7.26 18.63
CA VAL A 80 -3.54 8.01 17.50
C VAL A 80 -2.21 8.69 17.85
N ARG A 81 -2.15 9.36 19.01
CA ARG A 81 -0.93 10.00 19.49
C ARG A 81 0.20 8.99 19.67
N LEU A 82 -0.06 7.87 20.34
CA LEU A 82 0.92 6.82 20.61
C LEU A 82 1.49 6.20 19.33
N VAL A 83 0.64 5.81 18.38
CA VAL A 83 1.12 5.18 17.13
C VAL A 83 1.87 6.18 16.24
N THR A 84 1.47 7.46 16.22
CA THR A 84 2.18 8.47 15.44
C THR A 84 3.52 8.87 16.08
N GLU A 85 3.61 8.91 17.41
CA GLU A 85 4.90 9.08 18.12
C GLU A 85 5.83 7.89 17.94
N ALA A 86 5.27 6.68 17.74
CA ALA A 86 6.03 5.49 17.38
C ALA A 86 6.52 5.48 15.92
N GLY A 87 6.10 6.45 15.09
CA GLY A 87 6.57 6.62 13.71
C GLY A 87 5.54 6.30 12.63
N MET A 88 4.34 5.81 12.98
CA MET A 88 3.32 5.42 12.01
C MET A 88 2.57 6.61 11.40
N PHE A 89 2.03 6.41 10.21
CA PHE A 89 0.93 7.19 9.63
C PHE A 89 -0.40 6.66 10.18
N VAL A 90 -1.50 7.31 9.86
CA VAL A 90 -2.84 6.85 10.25
C VAL A 90 -3.77 6.87 9.04
N ASP A 91 -4.36 5.72 8.76
CA ASP A 91 -5.40 5.60 7.75
C ASP A 91 -6.75 5.93 8.38
N THR A 92 -7.50 6.79 7.71
CA THR A 92 -8.85 7.20 8.08
C THR A 92 -9.82 6.92 6.95
N CYS A 93 -11.06 6.55 7.27
CA CYS A 93 -12.10 6.22 6.28
C CYS A 93 -13.37 7.07 6.44
N THR A 94 -13.46 7.85 7.52
CA THR A 94 -14.66 8.63 7.84
C THR A 94 -14.30 10.00 8.40
N MET A 95 -15.24 10.96 8.27
CA MET A 95 -15.10 12.27 8.88
C MET A 95 -14.82 12.21 10.38
N GLY A 96 -15.41 11.23 11.09
CA GLY A 96 -15.19 11.04 12.53
C GLY A 96 -13.75 10.68 12.84
N GLU A 97 -13.18 9.72 12.13
CA GLU A 97 -11.78 9.29 12.27
C GLU A 97 -10.82 10.44 11.92
N MET A 98 -11.07 11.17 10.82
CA MET A 98 -10.27 12.34 10.45
C MET A 98 -10.25 13.39 11.57
N LYS A 99 -11.41 13.71 12.13
CA LYS A 99 -11.54 14.68 13.23
C LYS A 99 -10.85 14.21 14.51
N ILE A 100 -10.93 12.92 14.85
CA ILE A 100 -10.23 12.34 16.01
C ILE A 100 -8.72 12.48 15.83
N ALA A 101 -8.19 12.13 14.66
CA ALA A 101 -6.76 12.20 14.36
C ALA A 101 -6.25 13.65 14.40
N LEU A 102 -6.96 14.58 13.77
CA LEU A 102 -6.62 16.01 13.79
C LEU A 102 -6.70 16.58 15.21
N ALA A 103 -7.74 16.21 16.00
CA ALA A 103 -7.89 16.63 17.40
C ALA A 103 -6.85 16.04 18.34
N ALA A 104 -6.17 14.95 17.94
CA ALA A 104 -4.98 14.42 18.62
C ALA A 104 -3.69 15.20 18.30
N GLY A 105 -3.77 16.19 17.40
CA GLY A 105 -2.62 17.01 16.98
C GLY A 105 -1.79 16.41 15.87
N VAL A 106 -2.26 15.35 15.21
CA VAL A 106 -1.54 14.73 14.10
C VAL A 106 -1.59 15.65 12.88
N PRO A 107 -0.45 16.02 12.30
CA PRO A 107 -0.42 16.85 11.11
C PRO A 107 -0.98 16.08 9.89
N GLY A 108 -1.71 16.76 9.01
CA GLY A 108 -2.32 16.15 7.82
C GLY A 108 -1.35 15.30 7.00
N ARG A 109 -0.09 15.74 6.86
CA ARG A 109 0.96 14.97 6.15
C ARG A 109 1.27 13.57 6.73
N ARG A 110 0.67 13.20 7.84
CA ARG A 110 0.73 11.87 8.47
C ARG A 110 -0.59 11.11 8.39
N LEU A 111 -1.60 11.70 7.73
CA LEU A 111 -2.94 11.11 7.58
C LEU A 111 -3.18 10.69 6.14
N VAL A 112 -3.88 9.58 5.97
CA VAL A 112 -4.33 9.06 4.68
C VAL A 112 -5.84 8.95 4.71
N LEU A 113 -6.51 9.38 3.64
CA LEU A 113 -7.96 9.23 3.49
C LEU A 113 -8.26 8.07 2.55
N HIS A 114 -8.82 6.99 3.09
CA HIS A 114 -9.40 5.86 2.37
C HIS A 114 -10.93 5.95 2.29
N GLY A 115 -11.55 4.96 1.68
CA GLY A 115 -13.00 4.78 1.60
C GLY A 115 -13.53 4.74 0.17
N ASN A 116 -14.59 3.98 -0.04
CA ASN A 116 -15.26 3.82 -1.34
C ASN A 116 -16.52 4.70 -1.48
N ASN A 117 -16.78 5.58 -0.52
CA ASN A 117 -17.91 6.51 -0.54
C ASN A 117 -17.55 7.79 0.21
N LYS A 118 -16.41 8.41 -0.17
CA LYS A 118 -15.97 9.67 0.44
C LYS A 118 -16.95 10.81 0.09
N SER A 119 -17.34 11.58 1.07
CA SER A 119 -18.10 12.80 0.81
C SER A 119 -17.21 13.94 0.29
N ASP A 120 -17.81 14.94 -0.33
CA ASP A 120 -17.07 16.13 -0.78
C ASP A 120 -16.46 16.90 0.40
N GLU A 121 -17.09 16.85 1.57
CA GLU A 121 -16.60 17.46 2.81
C GLU A 121 -15.36 16.73 3.34
N GLU A 122 -15.32 15.40 3.26
CA GLU A 122 -14.16 14.60 3.65
C GLU A 122 -12.98 14.87 2.71
N ILE A 123 -13.22 14.88 1.41
CA ILE A 123 -12.20 15.22 0.40
C ILE A 123 -11.69 16.65 0.62
N ALA A 124 -12.59 17.61 0.81
CA ALA A 124 -12.23 19.01 1.07
C ALA A 124 -11.38 19.14 2.34
N LEU A 125 -11.78 18.51 3.44
CA LEU A 125 -11.02 18.51 4.69
C LEU A 125 -9.63 17.92 4.52
N ALA A 126 -9.50 16.79 3.81
CA ALA A 126 -8.20 16.18 3.55
C ALA A 126 -7.29 17.11 2.75
N ILE A 127 -7.81 17.78 1.72
CA ILE A 127 -7.05 18.76 0.91
C ILE A 127 -6.68 19.98 1.76
N GLU A 128 -7.59 20.53 2.53
CA GLU A 128 -7.36 21.70 3.38
C GLU A 128 -6.29 21.46 4.43
N GLN A 129 -6.32 20.29 5.05
CA GLN A 129 -5.37 19.87 6.10
C GLN A 129 -4.06 19.29 5.53
N GLY A 130 -3.95 19.15 4.21
CA GLY A 130 -2.75 18.63 3.56
C GLY A 130 -2.46 17.19 3.93
N PHE A 131 -3.44 16.31 3.77
CA PHE A 131 -3.25 14.87 3.99
C PHE A 131 -2.15 14.31 3.10
N ALA A 132 -1.44 13.32 3.61
CA ALA A 132 -0.37 12.64 2.88
C ALA A 132 -0.87 12.09 1.55
N LYS A 133 -2.08 11.53 1.55
CA LYS A 133 -2.71 10.91 0.38
C LYS A 133 -4.23 10.89 0.53
N ILE A 134 -4.93 10.99 -0.61
CA ILE A 134 -6.33 10.60 -0.78
C ILE A 134 -6.31 9.38 -1.68
N VAL A 135 -6.78 8.24 -1.19
CA VAL A 135 -6.81 6.99 -1.95
C VAL A 135 -8.07 6.95 -2.80
N ILE A 136 -7.90 7.08 -4.10
CA ILE A 136 -8.95 6.99 -5.11
C ILE A 136 -9.44 5.55 -5.18
N ASP A 137 -10.72 5.32 -5.03
CA ASP A 137 -11.33 4.00 -4.96
C ASP A 137 -12.23 3.69 -6.16
N GLU A 138 -12.70 4.72 -6.87
CA GLU A 138 -13.66 4.61 -7.97
C GLU A 138 -13.25 5.42 -9.22
N PRO A 139 -13.69 5.03 -10.42
CA PRO A 139 -13.25 5.64 -11.68
C PRO A 139 -13.60 7.12 -11.85
N ASP A 140 -14.70 7.59 -11.27
CA ASP A 140 -15.17 8.99 -11.36
C ASP A 140 -14.61 9.89 -10.25
N GLU A 141 -14.01 9.31 -9.23
CA GLU A 141 -13.49 10.04 -8.09
C GLU A 141 -12.34 11.02 -8.43
N PRO A 142 -11.42 10.74 -9.36
CA PRO A 142 -10.35 11.67 -9.73
C PRO A 142 -10.86 13.04 -10.17
N GLU A 143 -11.90 13.07 -11.00
CA GLU A 143 -12.47 14.33 -11.49
C GLU A 143 -13.15 15.11 -10.37
N ARG A 144 -13.82 14.41 -9.44
CA ARG A 144 -14.43 15.00 -8.25
C ARG A 144 -13.38 15.61 -7.32
N VAL A 145 -12.30 14.89 -7.04
CA VAL A 145 -11.18 15.40 -6.22
C VAL A 145 -10.51 16.59 -6.90
N ALA A 146 -10.30 16.55 -8.22
CA ALA A 146 -9.74 17.66 -8.99
C ALA A 146 -10.61 18.91 -8.94
N ALA A 147 -11.94 18.76 -9.08
CA ALA A 147 -12.89 19.87 -8.98
C ALA A 147 -12.85 20.54 -7.59
N ILE A 148 -12.79 19.73 -6.53
CA ILE A 148 -12.69 20.24 -5.15
C ILE A 148 -11.35 20.95 -4.93
N ALA A 149 -10.24 20.36 -5.41
CA ALA A 149 -8.90 20.94 -5.31
C ALA A 149 -8.81 22.31 -6.02
N ARG A 150 -9.39 22.42 -7.24
CA ARG A 150 -9.46 23.69 -7.98
C ARG A 150 -10.28 24.74 -7.22
N ARG A 151 -11.44 24.35 -6.67
CA ARG A 151 -12.29 25.25 -5.85
C ARG A 151 -11.55 25.78 -4.62
N LEU A 152 -10.70 24.95 -4.01
CA LEU A 152 -9.90 25.32 -2.84
C LEU A 152 -8.59 26.04 -3.19
N GLY A 153 -8.21 26.11 -4.48
CA GLY A 153 -6.94 26.66 -4.92
C GLY A 153 -5.73 25.88 -4.36
N LYS A 154 -5.86 24.57 -4.16
CA LYS A 154 -4.85 23.70 -3.57
C LYS A 154 -4.60 22.49 -4.48
N ARG A 155 -3.49 21.80 -4.24
CA ARG A 155 -3.22 20.49 -4.86
C ARG A 155 -3.58 19.36 -3.89
N ALA A 156 -4.11 18.27 -4.44
CA ALA A 156 -4.35 17.02 -3.71
C ALA A 156 -3.29 15.99 -4.10
N ARG A 157 -2.73 15.30 -3.11
CA ARG A 157 -1.90 14.11 -3.34
C ARG A 157 -2.82 12.90 -3.40
N VAL A 158 -2.76 12.13 -4.48
CA VAL A 158 -3.69 11.04 -4.73
C VAL A 158 -2.95 9.74 -5.03
N MET A 159 -3.54 8.62 -4.64
CA MET A 159 -3.05 7.27 -4.87
C MET A 159 -4.23 6.43 -5.36
N LEU A 160 -4.04 5.59 -6.39
CA LEU A 160 -5.12 4.74 -6.88
C LEU A 160 -5.17 3.43 -6.09
N ARG A 161 -6.34 3.05 -5.58
CA ARG A 161 -6.57 1.70 -5.08
C ARG A 161 -6.90 0.75 -6.23
N VAL A 162 -6.14 -0.34 -6.32
CA VAL A 162 -6.22 -1.33 -7.39
C VAL A 162 -6.66 -2.67 -6.83
N THR A 163 -7.67 -3.26 -7.45
CA THR A 163 -8.07 -4.65 -7.21
C THR A 163 -7.26 -5.55 -8.11
N VAL A 164 -6.32 -6.28 -7.51
CA VAL A 164 -5.31 -7.07 -8.24
C VAL A 164 -5.75 -8.50 -8.59
N GLY A 165 -6.97 -8.91 -8.22
CA GLY A 165 -7.51 -10.23 -8.55
C GLY A 165 -6.81 -11.40 -7.83
N VAL A 166 -6.28 -11.20 -6.62
CA VAL A 166 -5.65 -12.25 -5.82
C VAL A 166 -6.65 -12.77 -4.79
N HIS A 167 -6.83 -14.10 -4.77
CA HIS A 167 -7.62 -14.77 -3.73
C HIS A 167 -6.73 -15.08 -2.53
N ALA A 168 -6.88 -14.33 -1.46
CA ALA A 168 -6.27 -14.67 -0.18
C ALA A 168 -7.20 -15.66 0.53
N GLY A 169 -6.81 -16.94 0.64
CA GLY A 169 -7.62 -17.99 1.27
C GLY A 169 -8.23 -17.54 2.59
N GLY A 170 -9.55 -17.60 2.71
CA GLY A 170 -10.31 -17.14 3.88
C GLY A 170 -11.81 -17.11 3.57
N HIS A 171 -12.64 -16.67 4.51
CA HIS A 171 -14.06 -16.49 4.26
C HIS A 171 -14.28 -15.44 3.18
N GLU A 172 -15.13 -15.74 2.19
CA GLU A 172 -15.48 -14.87 1.04
C GLU A 172 -15.79 -13.41 1.44
N TYR A 173 -16.34 -13.22 2.63
CA TYR A 173 -16.69 -11.89 3.16
C TYR A 173 -15.49 -11.00 3.56
N ILE A 174 -14.28 -11.56 3.68
CA ILE A 174 -13.09 -10.85 4.15
C ILE A 174 -12.10 -10.58 2.99
N SER A 175 -12.28 -11.25 1.86
CA SER A 175 -11.47 -11.03 0.66
C SER A 175 -11.90 -9.75 -0.03
N THR A 176 -10.98 -8.81 -0.23
CA THR A 176 -11.26 -7.48 -0.83
C THR A 176 -10.58 -7.28 -2.19
N ALA A 177 -10.09 -8.36 -2.80
CA ALA A 177 -9.30 -8.29 -4.02
C ALA A 177 -9.85 -9.11 -5.19
N HIS A 178 -11.11 -9.56 -5.11
CA HIS A 178 -11.83 -10.19 -6.23
C HIS A 178 -12.25 -9.15 -7.26
N GLU A 179 -12.40 -9.55 -8.52
CA GLU A 179 -12.86 -8.68 -9.62
C GLU A 179 -14.24 -8.05 -9.36
N ASP A 180 -15.12 -8.73 -8.61
CA ASP A 180 -16.47 -8.27 -8.26
C ASP A 180 -16.53 -7.59 -6.87
N GLN A 181 -15.43 -7.16 -6.31
CA GLN A 181 -15.41 -6.49 -5.01
C GLN A 181 -15.79 -5.02 -5.12
N LYS A 182 -16.40 -4.49 -4.05
CA LYS A 182 -16.83 -3.09 -3.96
C LYS A 182 -15.69 -2.07 -3.75
N PHE A 183 -14.44 -2.52 -3.64
CA PHE A 183 -13.30 -1.67 -3.33
C PHE A 183 -12.27 -1.69 -4.45
N GLY A 184 -11.85 -0.51 -4.85
CA GLY A 184 -10.77 -0.32 -5.78
C GLY A 184 -11.16 -0.53 -7.24
N VAL A 185 -10.27 -0.12 -8.12
CA VAL A 185 -10.43 -0.22 -9.57
C VAL A 185 -9.74 -1.51 -10.05
N PRO A 186 -10.41 -2.37 -10.82
CA PRO A 186 -9.80 -3.61 -11.30
C PRO A 186 -8.55 -3.39 -12.14
N LEU A 187 -7.57 -4.28 -11.97
CA LEU A 187 -6.33 -4.29 -12.74
C LEU A 187 -6.59 -4.64 -14.21
N LEU A 188 -7.44 -5.63 -14.46
CA LEU A 188 -7.81 -6.13 -15.79
C LEU A 188 -9.24 -5.74 -16.14
N ALA A 189 -9.53 -5.67 -17.42
CA ALA A 189 -10.89 -5.49 -17.91
C ALA A 189 -11.78 -6.70 -17.57
N ALA A 190 -13.08 -6.47 -17.41
CA ALA A 190 -14.05 -7.53 -17.14
C ALA A 190 -14.02 -8.61 -18.25
N GLY A 191 -13.89 -9.87 -17.83
CA GLY A 191 -13.79 -11.00 -18.74
C GLY A 191 -12.42 -11.25 -19.36
N ALA A 192 -11.40 -10.46 -19.01
CA ALA A 192 -10.03 -10.76 -19.40
C ALA A 192 -9.53 -12.04 -18.71
N ASP A 193 -8.66 -12.79 -19.40
CA ASP A 193 -8.07 -14.00 -18.83
C ASP A 193 -7.00 -13.63 -17.80
N ALA A 194 -7.29 -13.82 -16.52
CA ALA A 194 -6.35 -13.53 -15.44
C ALA A 194 -5.08 -14.40 -15.48
N ALA A 195 -5.10 -15.54 -16.20
CA ALA A 195 -3.94 -16.41 -16.36
C ALA A 195 -2.80 -15.71 -17.12
N VAL A 196 -3.08 -14.65 -17.86
CA VAL A 196 -2.03 -13.81 -18.49
C VAL A 196 -1.03 -13.27 -17.49
N LEU A 197 -1.44 -13.08 -16.22
CA LEU A 197 -0.57 -12.59 -15.13
C LEU A 197 0.34 -13.68 -14.54
N ASP A 198 0.14 -14.95 -14.87
CA ASP A 198 0.95 -16.06 -14.38
C ASP A 198 2.40 -16.01 -14.88
N VAL A 199 2.66 -15.25 -15.93
CA VAL A 199 4.02 -14.94 -16.39
C VAL A 199 4.92 -14.41 -15.26
N LEU A 200 4.36 -13.71 -14.28
CA LEU A 200 5.09 -13.21 -13.12
C LEU A 200 5.69 -14.31 -12.25
N ASN A 201 5.17 -15.54 -12.32
CA ASN A 201 5.72 -16.70 -11.61
C ASN A 201 6.97 -17.22 -12.30
N ALA A 202 7.05 -17.07 -13.62
CA ALA A 202 8.22 -17.49 -14.42
C ALA A 202 9.39 -16.50 -14.34
N LEU A 203 9.17 -15.24 -13.92
CA LEU A 203 10.22 -14.23 -13.86
C LEU A 203 11.29 -14.48 -12.77
N LYS A 204 11.12 -15.48 -11.91
CA LYS A 204 12.09 -15.81 -10.85
C LYS A 204 13.50 -16.13 -11.35
N ASP A 205 13.63 -16.60 -12.60
CA ASP A 205 14.88 -17.13 -13.16
C ASP A 205 15.55 -16.23 -14.21
N VAL A 206 15.00 -15.05 -14.46
CA VAL A 206 15.60 -14.13 -15.45
C VAL A 206 16.76 -13.39 -14.81
N THR A 207 17.98 -13.81 -15.14
CA THR A 207 19.22 -13.13 -14.73
C THR A 207 19.29 -11.73 -15.33
N PRO A 208 19.74 -10.70 -14.58
CA PRO A 208 19.75 -9.29 -15.00
C PRO A 208 20.60 -8.93 -16.23
N ALA A 209 21.35 -9.89 -16.78
CA ALA A 209 22.32 -9.65 -17.83
C ALA A 209 21.76 -9.19 -19.19
N ALA A 210 20.52 -9.56 -19.52
CA ALA A 210 19.94 -9.24 -20.82
C ALA A 210 19.22 -7.87 -20.84
N THR A 211 18.73 -7.39 -19.71
CA THR A 211 17.91 -6.15 -19.60
C THR A 211 18.78 -4.90 -19.44
N ASN A 212 19.94 -5.00 -18.79
CA ASN A 212 20.84 -3.86 -18.57
C ASN A 212 21.63 -3.42 -19.80
N ALA A 213 21.81 -4.29 -20.79
CA ALA A 213 22.58 -3.97 -22.00
C ALA A 213 21.88 -2.98 -22.94
N ARG A 214 20.56 -2.78 -22.82
CA ARG A 214 19.78 -1.90 -23.71
C ARG A 214 19.51 -0.51 -23.14
N ILE A 215 19.65 -0.30 -21.82
CA ILE A 215 19.48 1.04 -21.20
C ILE A 215 20.74 1.89 -21.34
N SER A 216 21.93 1.29 -21.46
CA SER A 216 23.22 2.00 -21.57
C SER A 216 23.61 2.47 -22.97
N ALA A 217 22.88 2.04 -24.01
CA ALA A 217 23.29 2.32 -25.41
C ALA A 217 22.77 3.67 -25.99
N THR A 218 22.00 4.46 -25.24
CA THR A 218 21.41 5.72 -25.78
C THR A 218 21.85 6.99 -25.09
N HIS A 219 22.91 6.97 -24.25
CA HIS A 219 23.46 8.20 -23.67
C HIS A 219 24.92 8.37 -24.01
N SER A 220 25.18 9.08 -25.13
CA SER A 220 26.39 9.86 -25.30
C SER A 220 26.02 11.36 -25.23
N PRO A 221 26.64 12.13 -24.35
CA PRO A 221 26.37 13.56 -24.29
C PRO A 221 27.16 14.27 -25.38
N GLU A 222 26.50 14.83 -26.38
CA GLU A 222 27.11 15.88 -27.23
C GLU A 222 26.81 17.25 -26.61
N ASN A 223 27.87 17.83 -26.17
CA ASN A 223 28.27 19.23 -25.97
C ASN A 223 27.25 20.38 -26.09
N GLY A 224 27.19 21.12 -24.99
CA GLY A 224 27.32 22.60 -25.03
C GLY A 224 26.03 23.38 -25.10
N ALA A 225 25.59 23.92 -24.00
CA ALA A 225 25.33 25.34 -23.76
C ALA A 225 24.27 25.57 -22.65
N GLU A 226 24.63 26.50 -21.78
CA GLU A 226 23.79 27.34 -20.91
C GLU A 226 22.86 26.66 -19.85
N LYS A 227 23.35 26.79 -18.64
CA LYS A 227 22.58 26.62 -17.38
C LYS A 227 21.49 27.68 -17.29
N THR A 228 20.26 27.28 -17.36
CA THR A 228 19.15 27.96 -16.69
C THR A 228 18.51 26.96 -15.71
N GLU A 229 18.41 27.38 -14.45
CA GLU A 229 17.73 26.65 -13.39
C GLU A 229 16.30 26.35 -13.81
N LYS A 230 16.04 25.12 -14.25
CA LYS A 230 14.72 24.53 -14.34
C LYS A 230 14.69 23.31 -13.44
N SER A 231 13.62 23.25 -12.65
CA SER A 231 13.33 22.25 -11.64
C SER A 231 13.63 20.81 -12.10
N GLU A 232 14.17 19.99 -11.20
CA GLU A 232 14.56 18.58 -11.36
C GLU A 232 13.43 17.60 -11.74
N ARG A 233 12.33 18.04 -12.36
CA ARG A 233 11.14 17.24 -12.65
C ARG A 233 10.86 16.98 -14.14
N GLU A 234 11.71 17.38 -15.07
CA GLU A 234 11.58 17.03 -16.50
C GLU A 234 12.64 16.00 -16.91
N LEU A 235 12.51 14.77 -16.43
CA LEU A 235 13.15 13.63 -17.06
C LEU A 235 12.24 13.16 -18.20
N HIS A 236 12.39 13.76 -19.37
CA HIS A 236 11.87 13.20 -20.62
C HIS A 236 12.67 11.94 -20.97
N TYR A 237 12.10 10.78 -20.68
CA TYR A 237 12.57 9.54 -21.27
C TYR A 237 11.82 9.33 -22.59
N ASP A 238 12.54 9.28 -23.69
CA ASP A 238 12.03 8.74 -24.96
C ASP A 238 11.82 7.23 -24.76
N VAL A 239 10.67 6.85 -24.19
CA VAL A 239 10.31 5.46 -23.98
C VAL A 239 9.69 4.96 -25.28
N LYS A 240 10.53 4.46 -26.20
CA LYS A 240 10.03 3.48 -27.18
C LYS A 240 9.56 2.28 -26.38
N TYR A 241 8.40 1.76 -26.73
CA TYR A 241 7.86 0.50 -26.20
C TYR A 241 9.02 -0.48 -26.04
N PRO A 242 9.33 -0.98 -24.85
CA PRO A 242 10.55 -1.75 -24.61
C PRO A 242 10.59 -3.10 -25.33
N TYR A 243 9.50 -3.45 -26.03
CA TYR A 243 9.35 -4.68 -26.78
C TYR A 243 9.02 -4.37 -28.24
N ASP A 244 10.03 -3.99 -29.01
CA ASP A 244 9.93 -4.07 -30.46
C ASP A 244 10.04 -5.56 -30.86
N LEU A 245 8.87 -6.19 -31.05
CA LEU A 245 8.75 -7.60 -31.43
C LEU A 245 9.19 -7.87 -32.88
N SER A 246 9.74 -6.87 -33.58
CA SER A 246 10.18 -7.02 -34.99
C SER A 246 11.52 -7.74 -35.15
N HIS A 247 12.22 -8.10 -34.07
CA HIS A 247 13.49 -8.86 -34.11
C HIS A 247 13.29 -10.34 -33.83
N GLU A 248 13.92 -11.20 -34.64
CA GLU A 248 13.74 -12.65 -34.77
C GLU A 248 14.02 -13.53 -33.50
N GLU A 249 14.36 -12.95 -32.32
CA GLU A 249 14.75 -13.71 -31.13
C GLU A 249 14.04 -13.26 -29.83
N VAL A 250 12.73 -12.94 -29.90
CA VAL A 250 11.96 -12.62 -28.70
C VAL A 250 11.59 -13.91 -27.98
N SER A 251 11.99 -14.05 -26.71
CA SER A 251 11.69 -15.24 -25.91
C SER A 251 10.18 -15.38 -25.66
N ASP A 252 9.72 -16.60 -25.42
CA ASP A 252 8.31 -16.84 -25.10
C ASP A 252 7.90 -16.13 -23.79
N THR A 253 8.82 -15.96 -22.85
CA THR A 253 8.60 -15.17 -21.64
C THR A 253 8.40 -13.69 -21.95
N ASP A 254 9.18 -13.10 -22.87
CA ASP A 254 9.00 -11.70 -23.28
C ASP A 254 7.65 -11.49 -23.97
N LYS A 255 7.24 -12.45 -24.84
CA LYS A 255 5.90 -12.39 -25.49
C LYS A 255 4.79 -12.47 -24.45
N ALA A 256 4.90 -13.38 -23.48
CA ALA A 256 3.92 -13.52 -22.41
C ALA A 256 3.86 -12.26 -21.52
N LEU A 257 5.01 -11.65 -21.23
CA LEU A 257 5.09 -10.40 -20.48
C LEU A 257 4.46 -9.24 -21.26
N ALA A 258 4.71 -9.14 -22.56
CA ALA A 258 4.06 -8.13 -23.42
C ALA A 258 2.54 -8.30 -23.43
N ALA A 259 2.04 -9.52 -23.54
CA ALA A 259 0.58 -9.80 -23.50
C ALA A 259 -0.04 -9.43 -22.14
N ALA A 260 0.67 -9.70 -21.02
CA ALA A 260 0.22 -9.29 -19.70
C ALA A 260 0.18 -7.77 -19.54
N MET A 261 1.19 -7.07 -20.03
CA MET A 261 1.22 -5.59 -20.02
C MET A 261 0.12 -4.99 -20.91
N GLU A 262 -0.16 -5.58 -22.07
CA GLU A 262 -1.26 -5.15 -22.95
C GLU A 262 -2.63 -5.32 -22.25
N ALA A 263 -2.87 -6.46 -21.62
CA ALA A 263 -4.09 -6.70 -20.86
C ALA A 263 -4.28 -5.70 -19.70
N ILE A 264 -3.20 -5.30 -19.02
CA ILE A 264 -3.22 -4.26 -17.98
C ILE A 264 -3.44 -2.88 -18.61
N ALA A 265 -2.79 -2.57 -19.74
CA ALA A 265 -2.92 -1.29 -20.42
C ALA A 265 -4.36 -1.01 -20.88
N ASP A 266 -5.09 -2.07 -21.25
CA ASP A 266 -6.52 -2.03 -21.61
C ASP A 266 -7.44 -2.07 -20.36
N GLY A 267 -6.86 -2.23 -19.19
CA GLY A 267 -7.60 -2.35 -17.93
C GLY A 267 -8.07 -0.99 -17.37
N PRO A 268 -9.12 -1.01 -16.53
CA PRO A 268 -9.69 0.21 -15.95
C PRO A 268 -8.71 0.94 -15.05
N SER A 269 -7.78 0.27 -14.37
CA SER A 269 -6.77 0.93 -13.52
C SER A 269 -5.89 1.89 -14.31
N ILE A 270 -5.40 1.51 -15.49
CA ILE A 270 -4.61 2.41 -16.35
C ILE A 270 -5.48 3.56 -16.87
N ALA A 271 -6.74 3.32 -17.21
CA ALA A 271 -7.65 4.38 -17.64
C ALA A 271 -7.82 5.45 -16.54
N VAL A 272 -8.01 5.04 -15.28
CA VAL A 272 -8.14 5.96 -14.14
C VAL A 272 -6.83 6.69 -13.85
N LEU A 273 -5.69 6.01 -13.91
CA LEU A 273 -4.38 6.64 -13.75
C LEU A 273 -4.16 7.74 -14.79
N LYS A 274 -4.58 7.52 -16.06
CA LYS A 274 -4.53 8.55 -17.12
C LYS A 274 -5.43 9.77 -16.82
N ILE A 275 -6.62 9.56 -16.21
CA ILE A 275 -7.47 10.68 -15.76
C ILE A 275 -6.76 11.49 -14.68
N ILE A 276 -6.10 10.84 -13.73
CA ILE A 276 -5.31 11.54 -12.69
C ILE A 276 -4.17 12.33 -13.35
N LEU A 277 -3.43 11.72 -14.28
CA LEU A 277 -2.34 12.37 -14.99
C LEU A 277 -2.81 13.53 -15.87
N ALA A 278 -4.02 13.48 -16.43
CA ALA A 278 -4.61 14.59 -17.18
C ALA A 278 -4.97 15.79 -16.28
N ASN A 279 -5.05 15.61 -14.96
CA ASN A 279 -5.38 16.63 -13.97
C ASN A 279 -4.16 17.03 -13.10
N GLN A 280 -2.92 16.92 -13.62
CA GLN A 280 -1.68 17.21 -12.86
C GLN A 280 -1.57 18.66 -12.38
N ASP A 281 -2.34 19.58 -12.92
CA ASP A 281 -2.43 20.97 -12.45
C ASP A 281 -2.86 21.03 -10.97
N VAL A 282 -3.73 20.12 -10.53
CA VAL A 282 -4.27 20.08 -9.16
C VAL A 282 -4.14 18.72 -8.46
N LEU A 283 -3.83 17.64 -9.19
CA LEU A 283 -3.59 16.32 -8.62
C LEU A 283 -2.09 15.96 -8.71
N GLU A 284 -1.53 15.45 -7.62
CA GLU A 284 -0.22 14.82 -7.59
C GLU A 284 -0.41 13.32 -7.43
N LEU A 285 -0.19 12.55 -8.50
CA LEU A 285 -0.22 11.09 -8.42
C LEU A 285 1.01 10.61 -7.65
N VAL A 286 0.81 10.08 -6.45
CA VAL A 286 1.93 9.63 -5.60
C VAL A 286 2.14 8.13 -5.65
N GLY A 287 1.17 7.34 -6.12
CA GLY A 287 1.36 5.90 -6.18
C GLY A 287 0.10 5.09 -6.46
N ALA A 288 0.20 3.79 -6.23
CA ALA A 288 -0.91 2.86 -6.25
C ALA A 288 -0.93 1.99 -4.98
N HIS A 289 -2.12 1.65 -4.53
CA HIS A 289 -2.40 0.87 -3.33
C HIS A 289 -3.18 -0.39 -3.69
N SER A 290 -2.88 -1.50 -3.02
CA SER A 290 -3.72 -2.70 -3.04
C SER A 290 -3.87 -3.27 -1.65
N HIS A 291 -5.08 -3.71 -1.31
CA HIS A 291 -5.38 -4.40 -0.06
C HIS A 291 -6.21 -5.65 -0.36
N ILE A 292 -5.67 -6.81 -0.03
CA ILE A 292 -6.22 -8.10 -0.45
C ILE A 292 -7.11 -8.77 0.60
N GLY A 293 -7.22 -8.21 1.81
CA GLY A 293 -8.08 -8.73 2.87
C GLY A 293 -7.54 -8.50 4.26
N SER A 294 -8.20 -9.10 5.25
CA SER A 294 -7.83 -9.02 6.67
C SER A 294 -7.64 -10.41 7.24
N ASN A 295 -6.74 -10.54 8.22
CA ASN A 295 -6.39 -11.80 8.88
C ASN A 295 -6.02 -12.91 7.88
N ILE A 296 -5.12 -12.59 6.96
CA ILE A 296 -4.65 -13.48 5.90
C ILE A 296 -3.53 -14.33 6.46
N HIS A 297 -3.67 -15.65 6.36
CA HIS A 297 -2.65 -16.64 6.76
C HIS A 297 -1.79 -17.13 5.59
N ASP A 298 -2.18 -16.80 4.34
CA ASP A 298 -1.45 -17.16 3.13
C ASP A 298 -0.46 -16.04 2.74
N ALA A 299 0.80 -16.24 3.11
CA ALA A 299 1.87 -15.30 2.78
C ALA A 299 2.12 -15.15 1.26
N GLU A 300 1.86 -16.19 0.46
CA GLU A 300 2.03 -16.13 -0.99
C GLU A 300 1.04 -15.16 -1.64
N ALA A 301 -0.13 -14.97 -1.04
CA ALA A 301 -1.12 -14.02 -1.54
C ALA A 301 -0.58 -12.57 -1.56
N PHE A 302 0.17 -12.16 -0.53
CA PHE A 302 0.83 -10.84 -0.49
C PHE A 302 1.90 -10.71 -1.57
N ILE A 303 2.69 -11.77 -1.79
CA ILE A 303 3.74 -11.82 -2.81
C ILE A 303 3.12 -11.70 -4.21
N HIS A 304 2.05 -12.43 -4.48
CA HIS A 304 1.34 -12.36 -5.77
C HIS A 304 0.76 -10.97 -6.00
N ALA A 305 0.14 -10.36 -4.99
CA ALA A 305 -0.39 -9.01 -5.09
C ALA A 305 0.72 -7.99 -5.38
N ALA A 306 1.84 -8.08 -4.67
CA ALA A 306 2.99 -7.19 -4.88
C ALA A 306 3.54 -7.29 -6.30
N LYS A 307 3.73 -8.50 -6.84
CA LYS A 307 4.21 -8.70 -8.21
C LYS A 307 3.27 -8.08 -9.25
N ARG A 308 1.95 -8.22 -9.09
CA ARG A 308 0.94 -7.60 -9.96
C ARG A 308 1.00 -6.08 -9.89
N MET A 309 1.23 -5.51 -8.71
CA MET A 309 1.44 -4.06 -8.54
C MET A 309 2.73 -3.58 -9.20
N MET A 310 3.81 -4.36 -9.17
CA MET A 310 5.04 -4.04 -9.91
C MET A 310 4.82 -4.08 -11.42
N LEU A 311 4.01 -5.00 -11.92
CA LEU A 311 3.66 -5.06 -13.34
C LEU A 311 2.78 -3.87 -13.77
N LEU A 312 1.84 -3.44 -12.93
CA LEU A 312 1.10 -2.19 -13.16
C LEU A 312 2.04 -0.99 -13.27
N ARG A 313 3.00 -0.87 -12.33
CA ARG A 313 4.02 0.19 -12.34
C ARG A 313 4.83 0.19 -13.63
N LYS A 314 5.24 -1.01 -14.10
CA LYS A 314 5.94 -1.19 -15.38
C LYS A 314 5.07 -0.80 -16.57
N THR A 315 3.80 -1.20 -16.57
CA THR A 315 2.87 -0.92 -17.66
C THR A 315 2.64 0.59 -17.80
N LEU A 316 2.36 1.29 -16.69
CA LEU A 316 2.17 2.74 -16.72
C LEU A 316 3.43 3.48 -17.19
N TRP A 317 4.61 3.02 -16.78
CA TRP A 317 5.85 3.58 -17.28
C TRP A 317 6.01 3.38 -18.79
N ALA A 318 5.65 2.21 -19.31
CA ALA A 318 5.75 1.90 -20.71
C ALA A 318 4.73 2.65 -21.58
N THR A 319 3.50 2.86 -21.07
CA THR A 319 2.41 3.49 -21.83
C THR A 319 2.38 5.01 -21.73
N ASP A 320 2.73 5.57 -20.57
CA ASP A 320 2.53 6.99 -20.25
C ASP A 320 3.81 7.70 -19.77
N ALA A 321 4.96 7.02 -19.81
CA ALA A 321 6.26 7.51 -19.35
C ALA A 321 6.23 8.00 -17.88
N TYR A 322 5.31 7.48 -17.06
CA TYR A 322 5.16 7.86 -15.67
C TYR A 322 5.53 6.70 -14.73
N ILE A 323 6.50 6.93 -13.87
CA ILE A 323 6.90 5.97 -12.83
C ILE A 323 6.13 6.30 -11.55
N LEU A 324 5.31 5.36 -11.07
CA LEU A 324 4.66 5.48 -9.77
C LEU A 324 5.74 5.52 -8.67
N PRO A 325 5.85 6.64 -7.91
CA PRO A 325 6.91 6.77 -6.91
C PRO A 325 6.69 5.90 -5.67
N GLU A 326 5.42 5.62 -5.32
CA GLU A 326 5.07 4.80 -4.17
C GLU A 326 4.21 3.61 -4.58
N ILE A 327 4.43 2.48 -3.91
CA ILE A 327 3.52 1.33 -3.94
C ILE A 327 3.16 0.98 -2.50
N ASP A 328 1.86 1.02 -2.22
CA ASP A 328 1.30 0.62 -0.95
C ASP A 328 0.75 -0.81 -1.09
N LEU A 329 1.38 -1.74 -0.38
CA LEU A 329 1.10 -3.18 -0.47
C LEU A 329 -0.02 -3.62 0.47
N GLY A 330 -0.65 -2.66 1.16
CA GLY A 330 -1.71 -2.94 2.12
C GLY A 330 -1.19 -3.60 3.39
N GLY A 331 -2.08 -4.32 4.03
CA GLY A 331 -1.82 -5.06 5.26
C GLY A 331 -2.84 -6.18 5.39
N GLY A 332 -3.10 -6.61 6.61
CA GLY A 332 -4.03 -7.71 6.89
C GLY A 332 -3.32 -8.99 7.28
N TYR A 333 -2.07 -8.89 7.71
CA TYR A 333 -1.30 -10.00 8.27
C TYR A 333 -2.05 -10.64 9.42
N SER A 334 -2.03 -11.99 9.49
CA SER A 334 -2.79 -12.73 10.49
C SER A 334 -2.29 -12.49 11.91
N VAL A 335 -3.25 -12.46 12.82
CA VAL A 335 -3.01 -12.51 14.26
C VAL A 335 -3.90 -13.58 14.87
N ALA A 336 -3.40 -14.29 15.88
CA ALA A 336 -4.17 -15.27 16.59
C ALA A 336 -5.24 -14.59 17.45
N TYR A 337 -6.48 -15.08 17.38
CA TYR A 337 -7.59 -14.71 18.24
C TYR A 337 -7.94 -15.82 19.25
N THR A 338 -7.49 -17.03 19.00
CA THR A 338 -7.67 -18.20 19.87
C THR A 338 -6.36 -18.96 20.05
N ASP A 339 -6.28 -19.79 21.10
CA ASP A 339 -5.06 -20.55 21.47
C ASP A 339 -4.61 -21.57 20.39
N GLY A 340 -5.41 -21.86 19.40
CA GLY A 340 -5.07 -22.80 18.33
C GLY A 340 -4.63 -22.15 17.04
N GLU A 341 -4.65 -20.83 16.99
CA GLU A 341 -4.28 -20.05 15.81
C GLU A 341 -2.82 -19.57 15.92
N ASP A 342 -2.19 -19.37 14.78
CA ASP A 342 -0.88 -18.74 14.64
C ASP A 342 -0.98 -17.31 14.14
N SER A 343 0.03 -16.53 14.44
CA SER A 343 0.22 -15.19 13.89
C SER A 343 1.37 -15.20 12.91
N MET A 344 1.27 -14.42 11.83
CA MET A 344 2.40 -14.22 10.92
C MET A 344 3.57 -13.57 11.65
N ASP A 345 4.77 -14.06 11.38
CA ASP A 345 6.02 -13.41 11.76
C ASP A 345 6.30 -12.25 10.82
N ILE A 346 6.13 -11.04 11.30
CA ILE A 346 6.24 -9.81 10.50
C ILE A 346 7.65 -9.58 9.95
N ASP A 347 8.70 -9.94 10.68
CA ASP A 347 10.08 -9.79 10.21
C ASP A 347 10.33 -10.71 9.00
N VAL A 348 9.85 -11.95 9.08
CA VAL A 348 9.94 -12.92 7.99
C VAL A 348 9.11 -12.48 6.78
N GLU A 349 7.85 -12.08 7.01
CA GLU A 349 6.94 -11.76 5.90
C GLU A 349 7.33 -10.48 5.17
N LEU A 350 7.75 -9.43 5.88
CA LEU A 350 8.22 -8.21 5.23
C LEU A 350 9.54 -8.44 4.47
N THR A 351 10.42 -9.29 4.96
CA THR A 351 11.63 -9.69 4.23
C THR A 351 11.28 -10.41 2.92
N ARG A 352 10.39 -11.41 2.96
CA ARG A 352 9.92 -12.14 1.76
C ARG A 352 9.25 -11.21 0.76
N LEU A 353 8.44 -10.26 1.26
CA LEU A 353 7.75 -9.29 0.44
C LEU A 353 8.74 -8.33 -0.24
N ALA A 354 9.73 -7.84 0.49
CA ALA A 354 10.79 -6.98 -0.05
C ALA A 354 11.63 -7.71 -1.12
N ASP A 355 11.98 -8.97 -0.89
CA ASP A 355 12.68 -9.81 -1.87
C ASP A 355 11.85 -9.98 -3.15
N ALA A 356 10.55 -10.22 -3.01
CA ALA A 356 9.64 -10.36 -4.15
C ALA A 356 9.51 -9.05 -4.95
N VAL A 357 9.35 -7.91 -4.28
CA VAL A 357 9.29 -6.58 -4.91
C VAL A 357 10.59 -6.28 -5.65
N ASN A 358 11.72 -6.42 -4.97
CA ASN A 358 13.03 -6.09 -5.51
C ASN A 358 13.42 -7.00 -6.68
N SER A 359 13.18 -8.32 -6.57
CA SER A 359 13.45 -9.25 -7.66
C SER A 359 12.56 -9.00 -8.87
N THR A 360 11.28 -8.71 -8.65
CA THR A 360 10.33 -8.40 -9.73
C THR A 360 10.70 -7.08 -10.41
N ASN A 361 11.03 -6.03 -9.67
CA ASN A 361 11.50 -4.77 -10.24
C ASN A 361 12.74 -4.98 -11.13
N ARG A 362 13.74 -5.74 -10.65
CA ARG A 362 14.92 -6.08 -11.46
C ARG A 362 14.55 -6.85 -12.72
N ALA A 363 13.72 -7.88 -12.61
CA ALA A 363 13.28 -8.68 -13.75
C ALA A 363 12.51 -7.85 -14.80
N LEU A 364 11.74 -6.86 -14.36
CA LEU A 364 11.00 -5.94 -15.21
C LEU A 364 11.87 -4.78 -15.74
N GLY A 365 13.15 -4.69 -15.36
CA GLY A 365 14.03 -3.57 -15.73
C GLY A 365 13.55 -2.23 -15.21
N MET A 366 12.88 -2.22 -14.05
CA MET A 366 12.39 -1.00 -13.41
C MET A 366 13.46 -0.39 -12.51
N PRO A 367 13.56 0.94 -12.42
CA PRO A 367 14.37 1.59 -11.41
C PRO A 367 13.84 1.25 -10.01
N ALA A 368 14.77 1.20 -9.03
CA ALA A 368 14.45 0.94 -7.63
C ALA A 368 13.56 2.04 -7.05
#